data_a326dfe2a5eb2da22778193b6a191acc
#
_entry.id   a326dfe2a5eb2da22778193b6a191acc
#
_cell.length_a   1.000
_cell.length_b   1.000
_cell.length_c   1.000
_cell.angle_alpha   90.00
_cell.angle_beta   90.00
_cell.angle_gamma   90.00
#
_symmetry.space_group_name_H-M   'P 1'
#
loop_
_entity.id
_entity.type
_entity.pdbx_description
1 polymer ?
#
loop_
_entity_poly.entity_id
_entity_poly.type
_entity_poly.pdbx_seq_one_letter_code
_entity_poly.pdbx_strand_id
1 'polypeptide(L)'
;IIKENEIGDSIMLLLEGTVSITKALTIKMNKLQKREKEFIKLNSDQYPFFGEISIFNNNHRTATIKAETDCEIGILYNKDLVKICQNDHEIGYKAMTNISKKLIEDLLLTNEQVLKLTTAFSLILDKK
;
A
#
# COMPACT_ATOMS: atom_id res chain seq x y z
N ILE A 1 1.66 13.04 -1.00
CA ILE A 1 2.96 12.33 -1.04
C ILE A 1 3.01 11.36 -2.20
N ILE A 2 2.05 10.47 -2.27
CA ILE A 2 1.90 9.49 -3.36
C ILE A 2 0.51 9.65 -3.95
N LYS A 3 0.41 9.57 -5.26
CA LYS A 3 -0.86 9.64 -5.97
C LYS A 3 -1.12 8.32 -6.68
N GLU A 4 -2.32 7.75 -6.48
CA GLU A 4 -2.74 6.51 -7.12
C GLU A 4 -2.63 6.61 -8.64
N ASN A 5 -2.20 5.53 -9.28
CA ASN A 5 -1.95 5.38 -10.72
C ASN A 5 -0.71 6.10 -11.26
N GLU A 6 0.02 6.88 -10.50
CA GLU A 6 1.33 7.34 -10.91
C GLU A 6 2.32 6.18 -10.93
N ILE A 7 3.29 6.24 -11.83
CA ILE A 7 4.35 5.24 -11.87
C ILE A 7 5.33 5.49 -10.73
N GLY A 8 5.60 4.44 -9.95
CA GLY A 8 6.49 4.52 -8.80
C GLY A 8 7.84 3.88 -9.07
N ASP A 9 8.89 4.50 -8.58
CA ASP A 9 10.27 4.03 -8.70
C ASP A 9 11.02 4.03 -7.35
N SER A 10 10.29 4.20 -6.27
CA SER A 10 10.87 4.32 -4.93
C SER A 10 9.97 3.74 -3.86
N ILE A 11 10.59 3.34 -2.75
CA ILE A 11 9.93 3.09 -1.48
C ILE A 11 10.03 4.36 -0.63
N MET A 12 8.95 4.70 0.04
CA MET A 12 8.92 5.81 0.98
C MET A 12 8.70 5.31 2.39
N LEU A 13 9.45 5.87 3.34
CA LEU A 13 9.39 5.53 4.75
C LEU A 13 8.90 6.74 5.53
N LEU A 14 7.87 6.57 6.34
CA LEU A 14 7.37 7.63 7.21
C LEU A 14 8.24 7.71 8.47
N LEU A 15 9.00 8.77 8.58
CA LEU A 15 9.91 9.01 9.71
C LEU A 15 9.24 9.81 10.81
N GLU A 16 8.43 10.80 10.45
CA GLU A 16 7.65 11.61 11.39
C GLU A 16 6.30 11.96 10.78
N GLY A 17 5.29 12.09 11.63
CA GLY A 17 3.98 12.58 11.26
C GLY A 17 2.94 11.49 11.08
N THR A 18 1.83 11.89 10.50
CA THR A 18 0.67 11.03 10.22
C THR A 18 0.26 11.20 8.77
N VAL A 19 -0.01 10.08 8.12
CA VAL A 19 -0.50 10.05 6.74
C VAL A 19 -1.84 9.33 6.67
N SER A 20 -2.61 9.62 5.64
CA SER A 20 -3.80 8.86 5.28
C SER A 20 -3.57 8.12 3.97
N ILE A 21 -4.08 6.90 3.91
CA ILE A 21 -4.02 6.06 2.72
C ILE A 21 -5.44 5.89 2.20
N THR A 22 -5.66 6.24 0.95
CA THR A 22 -6.95 6.07 0.28
C THR A 22 -6.79 5.31 -1.01
N LYS A 23 -7.73 4.39 -1.27
CA LYS A 23 -7.84 3.68 -2.54
C LYS A 23 -9.17 4.01 -3.17
N ALA A 24 -9.16 4.35 -4.45
CA ALA A 24 -10.38 4.49 -5.20
C ALA A 24 -11.02 3.11 -5.38
N LEU A 25 -12.33 3.02 -5.24
CA LEU A 25 -13.07 1.81 -5.57
C LEU A 25 -13.01 1.57 -7.08
N THR A 26 -12.67 0.34 -7.45
CA THR A 26 -12.57 -0.05 -8.86
C THR A 26 -13.95 -0.23 -9.52
N ILE A 27 -14.99 -0.41 -8.73
CA ILE A 27 -16.35 -0.59 -9.23
C ILE A 27 -17.07 0.74 -9.25
N LYS A 28 -17.31 1.27 -10.45
CA LYS A 28 -18.09 2.48 -10.66
C LYS A 28 -19.58 2.13 -10.65
N MET A 29 -20.18 2.07 -9.48
CA MET A 29 -21.60 1.73 -9.40
C MET A 29 -22.51 2.94 -9.61
N ASN A 30 -22.22 4.07 -9.00
CA ASN A 30 -22.88 5.36 -9.28
C ASN A 30 -22.06 6.53 -8.71
N LYS A 31 -22.50 7.76 -8.99
CA LYS A 31 -21.77 8.96 -8.54
C LYS A 31 -21.68 9.11 -7.02
N LEU A 32 -22.64 8.57 -6.28
CA LEU A 32 -22.63 8.63 -4.81
C LEU A 32 -21.56 7.70 -4.22
N GLN A 33 -21.32 6.58 -4.86
CA GLN A 33 -20.34 5.59 -4.40
C GLN A 33 -18.90 5.93 -4.75
N LYS A 34 -18.68 6.89 -5.65
CA LYS A 34 -17.33 7.41 -5.92
C LYS A 34 -16.66 8.05 -4.70
N ARG A 35 -17.42 8.35 -3.66
CA ARG A 35 -16.94 8.94 -2.41
C ARG A 35 -16.54 7.89 -1.39
N GLU A 36 -16.94 6.63 -1.56
CA GLU A 36 -16.54 5.55 -0.70
C GLU A 36 -15.12 5.14 -1.05
N LYS A 37 -14.18 5.73 -0.36
CA LYS A 37 -12.76 5.36 -0.41
C LYS A 37 -12.41 4.66 0.87
N GLU A 38 -11.71 3.56 0.75
CA GLU A 38 -11.06 2.96 1.90
C GLU A 38 -10.06 3.95 2.46
N PHE A 39 -10.14 4.21 3.76
CA PHE A 39 -9.37 5.25 4.43
C PHE A 39 -8.69 4.68 5.67
N ILE A 40 -7.36 4.73 5.66
CA ILE A 40 -6.54 4.27 6.77
C ILE A 40 -5.57 5.38 7.15
N LYS A 41 -5.46 5.66 8.45
CA LYS A 41 -4.44 6.57 8.97
C LYS A 41 -3.30 5.77 9.57
N LEU A 42 -2.07 6.17 9.25
CA LEU A 42 -0.85 5.60 9.84
C LEU A 42 0.00 6.72 10.41
N ASN A 43 0.55 6.47 11.59
CA ASN A 43 1.52 7.35 12.21
C ASN A 43 2.94 6.77 12.11
N SER A 44 3.92 7.56 12.50
CA SER A 44 5.33 7.21 12.39
C SER A 44 5.87 6.26 13.47
N ASP A 45 5.07 5.85 14.44
CA ASP A 45 5.54 5.09 15.61
C ASP A 45 6.26 3.79 15.24
N GLN A 46 5.82 3.13 14.18
CA GLN A 46 6.41 1.88 13.69
C GLN A 46 7.13 2.03 12.36
N TYR A 47 7.41 3.25 11.95
CA TYR A 47 8.07 3.58 10.69
C TYR A 47 7.45 2.85 9.49
N PRO A 48 6.17 3.06 9.21
CA PRO A 48 5.53 2.41 8.08
C PRO A 48 6.17 2.82 6.75
N PHE A 49 6.15 1.92 5.79
CA PHE A 49 6.71 2.18 4.47
C PHE A 49 5.68 1.90 3.38
N PHE A 50 5.87 2.55 2.23
CA PHE A 50 4.94 2.53 1.11
C PHE A 50 5.68 2.37 -0.20
N GLY A 51 5.00 1.79 -1.19
CA GLY A 51 5.52 1.68 -2.54
C GLY A 51 6.30 0.42 -2.82
N GLU A 52 6.21 -0.58 -1.95
CA GLU A 52 6.92 -1.86 -2.07
C GLU A 52 6.52 -2.66 -3.32
N ILE A 53 5.31 -2.47 -3.85
CA ILE A 53 4.84 -3.16 -5.07
C ILE A 53 5.67 -2.76 -6.29
N SER A 54 6.24 -1.58 -6.27
CA SER A 54 7.03 -1.03 -7.39
C SER A 54 8.51 -1.41 -7.36
N ILE A 55 8.97 -2.21 -6.41
CA ILE A 55 10.40 -2.45 -6.17
C ILE A 55 11.12 -3.03 -7.39
N PHE A 56 10.54 -4.03 -8.04
CA PHE A 56 11.18 -4.73 -9.15
C PHE A 56 10.68 -4.27 -10.51
N ASN A 57 9.46 -3.79 -10.56
CA ASN A 57 8.84 -3.30 -11.78
C ASN A 57 8.22 -1.95 -11.47
N ASN A 58 8.58 -0.89 -12.11
CA ASN A 58 8.03 0.44 -11.88
C ASN A 58 6.51 0.46 -12.14
N ASN A 59 5.77 -0.22 -11.29
CA ASN A 59 4.33 -0.35 -11.38
C ASN A 59 3.63 0.94 -10.96
N HIS A 60 2.37 1.06 -11.35
CA HIS A 60 1.53 2.15 -10.89
C HIS A 60 1.32 2.08 -9.38
N ARG A 61 1.27 3.23 -8.74
CA ARG A 61 0.93 3.32 -7.33
C ARG A 61 -0.48 2.81 -7.10
N THR A 62 -0.67 1.98 -6.09
CA THR A 62 -1.95 1.33 -5.80
C THR A 62 -2.85 2.13 -4.88
N ALA A 63 -2.34 3.19 -4.31
CA ALA A 63 -3.07 4.04 -3.37
C ALA A 63 -2.57 5.48 -3.42
N THR A 64 -3.37 6.38 -2.90
CA THR A 64 -2.99 7.78 -2.67
C THR A 64 -2.61 7.94 -1.20
N ILE A 65 -1.47 8.58 -0.95
CA ILE A 65 -0.98 8.85 0.41
C ILE A 65 -0.88 10.35 0.59
N LYS A 66 -1.60 10.85 1.58
CA LYS A 66 -1.63 12.28 1.93
C LYS A 66 -1.07 12.51 3.32
N ALA A 67 -0.30 13.59 3.48
CA ALA A 67 0.13 14.04 4.77
C ALA A 67 -1.06 14.68 5.52
N GLU A 68 -1.36 14.16 6.70
CA GLU A 68 -2.36 14.74 7.60
C GLU A 68 -1.74 15.78 8.54
N THR A 69 -0.47 15.64 8.83
CA THR A 69 0.35 16.55 9.62
C THR A 69 1.62 16.88 8.83
N ASP A 70 2.48 17.72 9.38
CA ASP A 70 3.83 17.86 8.84
C ASP A 70 4.52 16.51 8.93
N CYS A 71 5.09 16.04 7.84
CA CYS A 71 5.70 14.73 7.74
C CYS A 71 7.14 14.80 7.29
N GLU A 72 7.95 13.92 7.85
CA GLU A 72 9.30 13.64 7.35
C GLU A 72 9.28 12.29 6.66
N ILE A 73 9.71 12.26 5.41
CA ILE A 73 9.67 11.07 4.55
C ILE A 73 11.08 10.72 4.10
N GLY A 74 11.48 9.48 4.33
CA GLY A 74 12.66 8.91 3.72
C GLY A 74 12.30 8.32 2.35
N ILE A 75 13.07 8.64 1.33
CA ILE A 75 12.86 8.11 -0.02
C ILE A 75 14.04 7.23 -0.39
N LEU A 76 13.75 5.99 -0.80
CA LEU A 76 14.76 5.05 -1.29
C LEU A 76 14.35 4.56 -2.67
N TYR A 77 15.15 4.91 -3.67
CA TYR A 77 14.89 4.48 -5.03
C TYR A 77 15.11 2.99 -5.20
N ASN A 78 14.31 2.35 -6.03
CA ASN A 78 14.34 0.91 -6.24
C ASN A 78 15.73 0.39 -6.62
N LYS A 79 16.40 1.07 -7.54
CA LYS A 79 17.76 0.72 -7.96
C LYS A 79 18.77 0.77 -6.81
N ASP A 80 18.62 1.71 -5.91
CA ASP A 80 19.51 1.87 -4.76
C ASP A 80 19.24 0.79 -3.71
N LEU A 81 17.99 0.44 -3.49
CA LEU A 81 17.62 -0.68 -2.60
C LEU A 81 18.21 -1.99 -3.09
N VAL A 82 18.06 -2.30 -4.38
CA VAL A 82 18.63 -3.51 -4.97
C VAL A 82 20.15 -3.53 -4.81
N LYS A 83 20.80 -2.41 -5.05
CA LYS A 83 22.25 -2.27 -4.90
C LYS A 83 22.71 -2.48 -3.45
N ILE A 84 21.99 -1.91 -2.48
CA ILE A 84 22.26 -2.11 -1.06
C ILE A 84 22.15 -3.60 -0.70
N CYS A 85 21.08 -4.26 -1.15
CA CYS A 85 20.87 -5.69 -0.88
C CYS A 85 21.98 -6.57 -1.49
N GLN A 86 22.51 -6.21 -2.64
CA GLN A 86 23.60 -6.93 -3.28
C GLN A 86 24.93 -6.73 -2.56
N ASN A 87 25.17 -5.57 -1.98
CA ASN A 87 26.41 -5.22 -1.32
C ASN A 87 26.44 -5.61 0.16
N ASP A 88 25.30 -5.67 0.80
CA ASP A 88 25.17 -6.06 2.21
C ASP A 88 23.98 -7.03 2.35
N HIS A 89 24.29 -8.31 2.39
CA HIS A 89 23.28 -9.36 2.42
C HIS A 89 22.49 -9.42 3.73
N GLU A 90 23.09 -8.97 4.84
CA GLU A 90 22.38 -8.91 6.12
C GLU A 90 21.28 -7.84 6.08
N ILE A 91 21.61 -6.64 5.60
CA ILE A 91 20.63 -5.57 5.41
C ILE A 91 19.59 -6.01 4.38
N GLY A 92 20.02 -6.60 3.27
CA GLY A 92 19.14 -7.12 2.23
C GLY A 92 18.16 -8.16 2.76
N TYR A 93 18.62 -9.09 3.56
CA TYR A 93 17.76 -10.10 4.20
C TYR A 93 16.70 -9.46 5.09
N LYS A 94 17.09 -8.53 5.95
CA LYS A 94 16.17 -7.83 6.84
C LYS A 94 15.15 -7.00 6.07
N ALA A 95 15.60 -6.26 5.07
CA ALA A 95 14.73 -5.44 4.23
C ALA A 95 13.69 -6.30 3.49
N MET A 96 14.13 -7.37 2.83
CA MET A 96 13.24 -8.25 2.08
C MET A 96 12.30 -9.03 3.01
N THR A 97 12.75 -9.40 4.19
CA THR A 97 11.89 -10.04 5.20
C THR A 97 10.76 -9.09 5.62
N ASN A 98 11.06 -7.83 5.92
CA ASN A 98 10.06 -6.85 6.33
C ASN A 98 9.07 -6.53 5.21
N ILE A 99 9.56 -6.39 3.99
CA ILE A 99 8.73 -6.17 2.81
C ILE A 99 7.80 -7.37 2.58
N SER A 100 8.33 -8.58 2.67
CA SER A 100 7.55 -9.81 2.52
C SER A 100 6.46 -9.94 3.57
N LYS A 101 6.76 -9.61 4.83
CA LYS A 101 5.75 -9.60 5.90
C LYS A 101 4.61 -8.63 5.60
N LYS A 102 4.93 -7.43 5.14
CA LYS A 102 3.92 -6.46 4.76
C LYS A 102 3.05 -6.96 3.61
N LEU A 103 3.67 -7.51 2.57
CA LEU A 103 2.95 -8.07 1.42
C LEU A 103 2.03 -9.22 1.83
N ILE A 104 2.47 -10.08 2.74
CA ILE A 104 1.66 -11.18 3.27
C ILE A 104 0.46 -10.63 4.05
N GLU A 105 0.67 -9.66 4.93
CA GLU A 105 -0.43 -9.02 5.68
C GLU A 105 -1.45 -8.39 4.74
N ASP A 106 -0.99 -7.65 3.74
CA ASP A 106 -1.85 -7.01 2.74
C ASP A 106 -2.63 -8.06 1.93
N LEU A 107 -1.98 -9.15 1.56
CA LEU A 107 -2.62 -10.25 0.81
C LEU A 107 -3.70 -10.93 1.65
N LEU A 108 -3.42 -11.24 2.92
CA LEU A 108 -4.39 -11.86 3.82
C LEU A 108 -5.61 -10.96 4.02
N LEU A 109 -5.39 -9.68 4.21
CA LEU A 109 -6.47 -8.71 4.35
C LEU A 109 -7.32 -8.63 3.08
N THR A 110 -6.69 -8.59 1.92
CA THR A 110 -7.36 -8.55 0.62
C THR A 110 -8.18 -9.82 0.39
N ASN A 111 -7.63 -10.99 0.71
CA ASN A 111 -8.34 -12.26 0.60
C ASN A 111 -9.57 -12.31 1.51
N GLU A 112 -9.47 -11.78 2.72
CA GLU A 112 -10.61 -11.67 3.64
C GLU A 112 -11.70 -10.77 3.07
N GLN A 113 -11.33 -9.62 2.50
CA GLN A 113 -12.27 -8.70 1.86
C GLN A 113 -12.96 -9.34 0.66
N VAL A 114 -12.23 -10.07 -0.17
CA VAL A 114 -12.78 -10.80 -1.32
C VAL A 114 -13.77 -11.87 -0.84
N LEU A 115 -13.43 -12.61 0.19
CA LEU A 115 -14.32 -13.64 0.76
C LEU A 115 -15.62 -13.03 1.28
N LYS A 116 -15.55 -11.93 2.02
CA LYS A 116 -16.73 -11.21 2.50
C LYS A 116 -17.61 -10.73 1.37
N LEU A 117 -17.02 -10.16 0.33
CA LEU A 117 -17.76 -9.68 -0.84
C LEU A 117 -18.41 -10.83 -1.59
N THR A 118 -17.71 -11.92 -1.78
CA THR A 118 -18.24 -13.14 -2.45
C THR A 118 -19.40 -13.73 -1.66
N THR A 119 -19.28 -13.81 -0.34
CA THR A 119 -20.34 -14.31 0.54
C THR A 119 -21.58 -13.42 0.46
N ALA A 120 -21.40 -12.10 0.54
CA ALA A 120 -22.50 -11.15 0.42
C ALA A 120 -23.20 -11.27 -0.93
N PHE A 121 -22.45 -11.44 -2.00
CA PHE A 121 -22.98 -11.60 -3.35
C PHE A 121 -23.78 -12.91 -3.48
N SER A 122 -23.26 -14.01 -2.96
CA SER A 122 -23.96 -15.30 -2.94
C SER A 122 -25.28 -15.23 -2.18
N LEU A 123 -25.31 -14.54 -1.03
CA LEU A 123 -26.53 -14.35 -0.25
C LEU A 123 -27.58 -13.54 -1.01
N ILE A 124 -27.16 -12.58 -1.80
CA ILE A 124 -28.07 -11.78 -2.64
C ILE A 124 -28.65 -12.65 -3.76
N LEU A 125 -27.84 -13.48 -4.41
CA LEU A 125 -28.28 -14.35 -5.52
C LEU A 125 -29.20 -15.48 -5.04
N ASP A 126 -29.01 -16.00 -3.83
CA ASP A 126 -29.80 -17.09 -3.28
C ASP A 126 -31.13 -16.63 -2.67
N LYS A 127 -31.33 -15.34 -2.51
CA LYS A 127 -32.61 -14.75 -2.11
C LYS A 127 -33.56 -14.72 -3.28
N LYS A 128 -34.46 -15.64 -3.28
CA LYS A 128 -35.59 -15.65 -4.22
C LYS A 128 -36.83 -15.07 -3.55
#